data_c65b5f303b52a3d7ec72c5ff2a5d41bb
#
_entry.id   c65b5f303b52a3d7ec72c5ff2a5d41bb
#
_cell.length_a   1.000
_cell.length_b   1.000
_cell.length_c   1.000
_cell.angle_alpha   90.00
_cell.angle_beta   90.00
_cell.angle_gamma   90.00
#
_symmetry.space_group_name_H-M   'P 1'
#
loop_
_entity.id
_entity.type
_entity.pdbx_description
1 polymer ?
#
loop_
_entity_poly.entity_id
_entity_poly.type
_entity_poly.pdbx_seq_one_letter_code
_entity_poly.pdbx_strand_id
1 'polypeptide(L)'
;MTTQTSTLPPDDLSRSATIVHADDPGLTHLGVGAGTYTILISGEQTGGRYTMIDMFVPAGGPPPHRHDFEELFYILEGELDVTFRDETHRVGPGQSINIPANAPHVFKVASATPARFLCICLPAGQEEFFKLAGEPLPDRTTPPTVPSPERLAELRNIILTNAARFRSEFLPPKGQ
;
A
#
# COMPACT_ATOMS: atom_id res chain seq x y z
N MET A 1 -11.63 -28.52 39.77
CA MET A 1 -11.21 -27.36 38.93
C MET A 1 -10.41 -27.92 37.77
N THR A 2 -10.98 -27.98 36.59
CA THR A 2 -10.29 -28.43 35.36
C THR A 2 -9.42 -27.29 34.89
N THR A 3 -8.09 -27.42 35.04
CA THR A 3 -7.13 -26.50 34.43
C THR A 3 -7.20 -26.61 32.91
N GLN A 4 -7.78 -25.62 32.26
CA GLN A 4 -7.80 -25.55 30.80
C GLN A 4 -6.36 -25.31 30.34
N THR A 5 -5.76 -26.28 29.70
CA THR A 5 -4.43 -26.13 29.08
C THR A 5 -4.57 -25.22 27.87
N SER A 6 -3.92 -24.06 27.88
CA SER A 6 -3.94 -23.16 26.72
C SER A 6 -3.30 -23.84 25.50
N THR A 7 -3.96 -23.78 24.35
CA THR A 7 -3.42 -24.23 23.05
C THR A 7 -2.70 -23.10 22.30
N LEU A 8 -2.72 -21.88 22.85
CA LEU A 8 -2.01 -20.73 22.26
C LEU A 8 -0.52 -20.78 22.61
N PRO A 9 0.36 -20.37 21.70
CA PRO A 9 1.77 -20.14 22.01
C PRO A 9 1.92 -19.18 23.20
N PRO A 10 3.00 -19.26 23.97
CA PRO A 10 3.30 -18.26 24.98
C PRO A 10 3.52 -16.89 24.36
N ASP A 11 3.40 -15.83 25.17
CA ASP A 11 3.69 -14.47 24.77
C ASP A 11 5.15 -14.32 24.33
N ASP A 12 5.38 -13.54 23.26
CA ASP A 12 6.72 -13.17 22.80
C ASP A 12 7.11 -11.83 23.40
N LEU A 13 7.79 -11.89 24.54
CA LEU A 13 8.24 -10.70 25.28
C LEU A 13 9.30 -9.88 24.55
N SER A 14 9.83 -10.34 23.41
CA SER A 14 10.75 -9.55 22.58
C SER A 14 10.01 -8.53 21.71
N ARG A 15 8.68 -8.64 21.59
CA ARG A 15 7.83 -7.74 20.79
C ARG A 15 7.06 -6.78 21.69
N SER A 16 6.95 -5.54 21.23
CA SER A 16 6.19 -4.48 21.89
C SER A 16 5.02 -4.03 21.06
N ALA A 17 4.03 -3.40 21.70
CA ALA A 17 2.98 -2.69 20.98
C ALA A 17 3.58 -1.51 20.21
N THR A 18 3.12 -1.33 18.97
CA THR A 18 3.47 -0.17 18.12
C THR A 18 2.36 0.86 18.23
N ILE A 19 2.69 2.08 18.63
CA ILE A 19 1.77 3.23 18.68
C ILE A 19 2.44 4.33 17.88
N VAL A 20 1.80 4.78 16.80
CA VAL A 20 2.33 5.81 15.90
C VAL A 20 1.22 6.79 15.51
N HIS A 21 1.61 8.02 15.24
CA HIS A 21 0.80 9.02 14.56
C HIS A 21 1.35 9.21 13.14
N ALA A 22 0.49 9.42 12.15
CA ALA A 22 0.93 9.53 10.76
C ALA A 22 1.91 10.69 10.49
N ASP A 23 1.97 11.68 11.38
CA ASP A 23 2.89 12.81 11.32
C ASP A 23 4.18 12.58 12.14
N ASP A 24 4.41 11.39 12.70
CA ASP A 24 5.62 11.11 13.47
C ASP A 24 6.86 11.18 12.56
N PRO A 25 7.87 12.00 12.93
CA PRO A 25 9.03 12.24 12.06
C PRO A 25 9.95 11.01 11.92
N GLY A 26 9.75 9.98 12.75
CA GLY A 26 10.49 8.71 12.69
C GLY A 26 9.92 7.70 11.70
N LEU A 27 8.77 7.99 11.08
CA LEU A 27 8.17 7.11 10.08
C LEU A 27 8.86 7.26 8.71
N THR A 28 8.72 6.23 7.90
CA THR A 28 9.17 6.28 6.50
C THR A 28 8.08 6.90 5.65
N HIS A 29 8.38 8.05 5.05
CA HIS A 29 7.53 8.75 4.09
C HIS A 29 8.12 8.63 2.70
N LEU A 30 7.32 8.24 1.71
CA LEU A 30 7.75 7.95 0.35
C LEU A 30 6.86 8.65 -0.67
N GLY A 31 7.48 9.30 -1.64
CA GLY A 31 6.82 9.76 -2.85
C GLY A 31 6.71 8.61 -3.84
N VAL A 32 5.49 8.18 -4.17
CA VAL A 32 5.23 7.12 -5.15
C VAL A 32 4.26 7.65 -6.21
N GLY A 33 4.75 7.84 -7.42
CA GLY A 33 4.01 8.57 -8.45
C GLY A 33 3.76 10.01 -7.99
N ALA A 34 2.48 10.42 -7.96
CA ALA A 34 2.08 11.73 -7.44
C ALA A 34 1.64 11.68 -5.97
N GLY A 35 1.61 10.50 -5.35
CA GLY A 35 1.12 10.29 -3.99
C GLY A 35 2.22 10.24 -2.93
N THR A 36 1.83 10.44 -1.68
CA THR A 36 2.68 10.27 -0.50
C THR A 36 2.22 9.06 0.30
N TYR A 37 3.13 8.14 0.54
CA TYR A 37 2.88 6.89 1.25
C TYR A 37 3.69 6.87 2.55
N THR A 38 2.99 6.77 3.68
CA THR A 38 3.61 6.72 5.02
C THR A 38 3.46 5.32 5.58
N ILE A 39 4.57 4.65 5.86
CA ILE A 39 4.56 3.31 6.45
C ILE A 39 4.28 3.47 7.96
N LEU A 40 3.03 3.17 8.38
CA LEU A 40 2.62 3.24 9.77
C LEU A 40 3.10 2.03 10.57
N ILE A 41 2.94 0.83 10.00
CA ILE A 41 3.35 -0.43 10.60
C ILE A 41 4.06 -1.25 9.52
N SER A 42 5.32 -1.58 9.77
CA SER A 42 6.12 -2.37 8.84
C SER A 42 5.97 -3.88 9.05
N GLY A 43 6.33 -4.67 8.04
CA GLY A 43 6.41 -6.11 8.14
C GLY A 43 7.40 -6.59 9.21
N GLU A 44 8.49 -5.86 9.44
CA GLU A 44 9.44 -6.15 10.51
C GLU A 44 8.76 -6.12 11.88
N GLN A 45 7.99 -5.06 12.17
CA GLN A 45 7.24 -4.91 13.43
C GLN A 45 6.18 -5.98 13.63
N THR A 46 5.61 -6.53 12.55
CA THR A 46 4.57 -7.56 12.61
C THR A 46 5.10 -8.99 12.47
N GLY A 47 6.41 -9.18 12.30
CA GLY A 47 6.99 -10.48 11.98
C GLY A 47 6.52 -11.01 10.62
N GLY A 48 6.37 -10.12 9.63
CA GLY A 48 5.97 -10.43 8.26
C GLY A 48 4.47 -10.65 8.06
N ARG A 49 3.64 -10.50 9.09
CA ARG A 49 2.22 -10.83 9.00
C ARG A 49 1.43 -9.85 8.17
N TYR A 50 1.68 -8.56 8.34
CA TYR A 50 1.05 -7.47 7.57
C TYR A 50 1.91 -6.22 7.60
N THR A 51 1.64 -5.33 6.66
CA THR A 51 2.06 -3.92 6.70
C THR A 51 0.82 -3.03 6.64
N MET A 52 0.91 -1.81 7.21
CA MET A 52 -0.12 -0.78 7.13
C MET A 52 0.50 0.52 6.64
N ILE A 53 -0.07 1.08 5.58
CA ILE A 53 0.43 2.26 4.90
C ILE A 53 -0.69 3.29 4.80
N ASP A 54 -0.44 4.52 5.23
CA ASP A 54 -1.32 5.68 4.98
C ASP A 54 -0.96 6.26 3.61
N MET A 55 -1.86 6.13 2.66
CA MET A 55 -1.70 6.61 1.30
C MET A 55 -2.49 7.89 1.07
N PHE A 56 -1.80 8.94 0.63
CA PHE A 56 -2.41 10.17 0.12
C PHE A 56 -2.15 10.27 -1.38
N VAL A 57 -3.21 10.22 -2.18
CA VAL A 57 -3.13 10.22 -3.65
C VAL A 57 -3.94 11.39 -4.21
N PRO A 58 -3.28 12.42 -4.78
CA PRO A 58 -3.97 13.61 -5.28
C PRO A 58 -4.80 13.34 -6.53
N ALA A 59 -4.36 12.45 -7.41
CA ALA A 59 -5.05 12.09 -8.64
C ALA A 59 -4.48 10.81 -9.25
N GLY A 60 -5.23 10.17 -10.16
CA GLY A 60 -4.78 8.98 -10.87
C GLY A 60 -4.74 7.72 -10.01
N GLY A 61 -3.79 6.84 -10.28
CA GLY A 61 -3.57 5.56 -9.60
C GLY A 61 -2.48 4.76 -10.32
N PRO A 62 -2.16 3.55 -9.82
CA PRO A 62 -1.17 2.67 -10.45
C PRO A 62 -1.69 2.12 -11.79
N PRO A 63 -0.81 1.56 -12.64
CA PRO A 63 -1.26 0.74 -13.76
C PRO A 63 -1.95 -0.55 -13.26
N PRO A 64 -2.73 -1.23 -14.13
CA PRO A 64 -3.32 -2.53 -13.78
C PRO A 64 -2.25 -3.53 -13.33
N HIS A 65 -2.52 -4.23 -12.25
CA HIS A 65 -1.58 -5.18 -11.65
C HIS A 65 -2.30 -6.28 -10.87
N ARG A 66 -1.53 -7.25 -10.41
CA ARG A 66 -1.94 -8.24 -9.42
C ARG A 66 -0.76 -8.59 -8.53
N HIS A 67 -1.05 -9.14 -7.37
CA HIS A 67 -0.05 -9.62 -6.41
C HIS A 67 -0.60 -10.84 -5.66
N ASP A 68 0.27 -11.66 -5.09
CA ASP A 68 -0.12 -12.89 -4.40
C ASP A 68 -0.32 -12.72 -2.89
N PHE A 69 -0.74 -11.54 -2.47
CA PHE A 69 -1.14 -11.20 -1.10
C PHE A 69 -2.51 -10.50 -1.11
N GLU A 70 -3.21 -10.55 0.02
CA GLU A 70 -4.44 -9.79 0.23
C GLU A 70 -4.11 -8.31 0.39
N GLU A 71 -4.90 -7.45 -0.25
CA GLU A 71 -4.79 -6.00 -0.10
C GLU A 71 -6.14 -5.41 0.30
N LEU A 72 -6.16 -4.69 1.41
CA LEU A 72 -7.35 -4.05 1.93
C LEU A 72 -7.17 -2.54 1.93
N PHE A 73 -8.14 -1.81 1.36
CA PHE A 73 -8.23 -0.36 1.51
C PHE A 73 -9.35 0.00 2.50
N TYR A 74 -9.07 0.96 3.38
CA TYR A 74 -10.07 1.63 4.20
C TYR A 74 -10.01 3.13 3.91
N ILE A 75 -11.07 3.69 3.35
CA ILE A 75 -11.09 5.06 2.85
C ILE A 75 -11.32 6.02 4.02
N LEU A 76 -10.44 7.02 4.15
CA LEU A 76 -10.52 8.10 5.13
C LEU A 76 -11.11 9.37 4.51
N GLU A 77 -10.63 9.75 3.32
CA GLU A 77 -11.01 10.97 2.61
C GLU A 77 -11.05 10.73 1.10
N GLY A 78 -11.88 11.49 0.38
CA GLY A 78 -12.03 11.35 -1.07
C GLY A 78 -12.74 10.06 -1.47
N GLU A 79 -12.65 9.70 -2.75
CA GLU A 79 -13.26 8.51 -3.31
C GLU A 79 -12.32 7.81 -4.28
N LEU A 80 -12.37 6.48 -4.32
CA LEU A 80 -11.66 5.65 -5.28
C LEU A 80 -12.65 4.90 -6.19
N ASP A 81 -12.35 4.85 -7.48
CA ASP A 81 -12.87 3.83 -8.39
C ASP A 81 -11.88 2.66 -8.38
N VAL A 82 -12.27 1.53 -7.80
CA VAL A 82 -11.50 0.31 -7.76
C VAL A 82 -12.06 -0.66 -8.80
N THR A 83 -11.31 -0.90 -9.86
CA THR A 83 -11.65 -1.93 -10.85
C THR A 83 -11.02 -3.24 -10.41
N PHE A 84 -11.87 -4.18 -10.06
CA PHE A 84 -11.55 -5.52 -9.64
C PHE A 84 -12.04 -6.49 -10.71
N ARG A 85 -11.11 -7.22 -11.35
CA ARG A 85 -11.39 -8.01 -12.55
C ARG A 85 -12.00 -7.13 -13.66
N ASP A 86 -13.31 -7.19 -13.86
CA ASP A 86 -14.04 -6.45 -14.90
C ASP A 86 -15.11 -5.48 -14.34
N GLU A 87 -15.22 -5.42 -13.01
CA GLU A 87 -16.20 -4.58 -12.33
C GLU A 87 -15.52 -3.41 -11.62
N THR A 88 -16.11 -2.22 -11.74
CA THR A 88 -15.62 -1.02 -11.04
C THR A 88 -16.56 -0.70 -9.89
N HIS A 89 -15.98 -0.59 -8.70
CA HIS A 89 -16.66 -0.25 -7.47
C HIS A 89 -16.19 1.12 -7.01
N ARG A 90 -17.12 2.04 -6.75
CA ARG A 90 -16.82 3.28 -6.08
C ARG A 90 -16.84 3.07 -4.59
N VAL A 91 -15.75 3.46 -3.92
CA VAL A 91 -15.61 3.41 -2.46
C VAL A 91 -15.20 4.77 -1.91
N GLY A 92 -15.84 5.16 -0.82
CA GLY A 92 -15.67 6.46 -0.17
C GLY A 92 -15.45 6.35 1.34
N PRO A 93 -15.40 7.49 2.06
CA PRO A 93 -15.07 7.53 3.47
C PRO A 93 -15.89 6.59 4.34
N GLY A 94 -15.21 5.84 5.23
CA GLY A 94 -15.81 4.84 6.10
C GLY A 94 -16.06 3.48 5.44
N GLN A 95 -15.80 3.33 4.15
CA GLN A 95 -15.91 2.05 3.45
C GLN A 95 -14.55 1.36 3.35
N SER A 96 -14.60 0.04 3.28
CA SER A 96 -13.43 -0.81 2.98
C SER A 96 -13.70 -1.68 1.76
N ILE A 97 -12.62 -1.99 1.05
CA ILE A 97 -12.63 -3.00 -0.01
C ILE A 97 -11.43 -3.92 0.20
N ASN A 98 -11.68 -5.24 0.17
CA ASN A 98 -10.62 -6.24 0.19
C ASN A 98 -10.43 -6.82 -1.21
N ILE A 99 -9.22 -6.82 -1.68
CA ILE A 99 -8.81 -7.38 -2.97
C ILE A 99 -8.12 -8.71 -2.69
N PRO A 100 -8.72 -9.84 -3.10
CA PRO A 100 -8.11 -11.15 -2.90
C PRO A 100 -6.77 -11.30 -3.63
N ALA A 101 -5.88 -12.09 -3.04
CA ALA A 101 -4.62 -12.47 -3.66
C ALA A 101 -4.81 -12.96 -5.12
N ASN A 102 -3.88 -12.61 -5.97
CA ASN A 102 -3.82 -12.93 -7.41
C ASN A 102 -4.90 -12.29 -8.29
N ALA A 103 -5.80 -11.51 -7.75
CA ALA A 103 -6.85 -10.88 -8.54
C ALA A 103 -6.35 -9.65 -9.30
N PRO A 104 -6.55 -9.56 -10.63
CA PRO A 104 -6.27 -8.35 -11.39
C PRO A 104 -7.09 -7.18 -10.89
N HIS A 105 -6.44 -6.06 -10.63
CA HIS A 105 -7.11 -4.85 -10.15
C HIS A 105 -6.34 -3.58 -10.50
N VAL A 106 -7.02 -2.45 -10.33
CA VAL A 106 -6.47 -1.09 -10.41
C VAL A 106 -7.37 -0.17 -9.62
N PHE A 107 -6.82 0.86 -8.99
CA PHE A 107 -7.62 1.95 -8.44
C PHE A 107 -7.30 3.29 -9.13
N LYS A 108 -8.24 4.21 -9.07
CA LYS A 108 -8.06 5.61 -9.48
C LYS A 108 -8.82 6.52 -8.51
N VAL A 109 -8.23 7.67 -8.21
CA VAL A 109 -8.96 8.72 -7.49
C VAL A 109 -10.13 9.17 -8.35
N ALA A 110 -11.34 9.13 -7.78
CA ALA A 110 -12.60 9.44 -8.44
C ALA A 110 -13.21 10.77 -7.97
N SER A 111 -12.82 11.25 -6.79
CA SER A 111 -13.24 12.56 -6.26
C SER A 111 -12.49 13.71 -6.92
N ALA A 112 -13.09 14.92 -6.86
CA ALA A 112 -12.42 16.16 -7.24
C ALA A 112 -11.32 16.59 -6.24
N THR A 113 -11.34 16.02 -5.05
CA THR A 113 -10.33 16.18 -3.99
C THR A 113 -9.41 14.96 -3.93
N PRO A 114 -8.19 15.10 -3.41
CA PRO A 114 -7.32 13.95 -3.15
C PRO A 114 -8.02 12.86 -2.33
N ALA A 115 -7.64 11.62 -2.54
CA ALA A 115 -8.05 10.51 -1.69
C ALA A 115 -6.96 10.19 -0.66
N ARG A 116 -7.40 9.88 0.57
CA ARG A 116 -6.55 9.34 1.65
C ARG A 116 -7.16 8.05 2.16
N PHE A 117 -6.35 7.03 2.27
CA PHE A 117 -6.82 5.71 2.69
C PHE A 117 -5.70 4.89 3.31
N LEU A 118 -6.08 3.96 4.16
CA LEU A 118 -5.15 2.95 4.67
C LEU A 118 -5.08 1.80 3.68
N CYS A 119 -3.87 1.41 3.32
CA CYS A 119 -3.58 0.19 2.57
C CYS A 119 -2.95 -0.83 3.53
N ILE A 120 -3.56 -2.01 3.65
CA ILE A 120 -3.07 -3.09 4.50
C ILE A 120 -2.82 -4.30 3.63
N CYS A 121 -1.56 -4.80 3.61
CA CYS A 121 -1.17 -5.96 2.82
C CYS A 121 -0.83 -7.15 3.73
N LEU A 122 -1.38 -8.31 3.41
CA LEU A 122 -1.23 -9.57 4.16
C LEU A 122 -0.82 -10.72 3.20
N PRO A 123 0.37 -11.34 3.39
CA PRO A 123 1.44 -10.92 4.30
C PRO A 123 2.11 -9.60 3.89
N ALA A 124 2.96 -9.07 4.78
CA ALA A 124 3.77 -7.88 4.53
C ALA A 124 4.77 -8.06 3.37
N GLY A 125 5.34 -6.95 2.90
CA GLY A 125 6.39 -6.91 1.87
C GLY A 125 6.18 -5.83 0.81
N GLN A 126 4.96 -5.33 0.65
CA GLN A 126 4.67 -4.26 -0.30
C GLN A 126 5.39 -2.95 0.05
N GLU A 127 5.58 -2.68 1.33
CA GLU A 127 6.34 -1.52 1.79
C GLU A 127 7.80 -1.54 1.30
N GLU A 128 8.41 -2.72 1.19
CA GLU A 128 9.78 -2.85 0.69
C GLU A 128 9.87 -2.54 -0.82
N PHE A 129 8.82 -2.87 -1.58
CA PHE A 129 8.72 -2.45 -2.97
C PHE A 129 8.59 -0.93 -3.10
N PHE A 130 7.79 -0.29 -2.25
CA PHE A 130 7.67 1.17 -2.24
C PHE A 130 8.97 1.86 -1.79
N LYS A 131 9.71 1.30 -0.84
CA LYS A 131 11.04 1.80 -0.46
C LYS A 131 12.04 1.74 -1.61
N LEU A 132 11.95 0.72 -2.47
CA LEU A 132 12.83 0.57 -3.63
C LEU A 132 12.48 1.56 -4.75
N ALA A 133 11.19 1.78 -4.99
CA ALA A 133 10.70 2.56 -6.14
C ALA A 133 10.36 4.02 -5.78
N GLY A 134 10.17 4.33 -4.50
CA GLY A 134 9.75 5.63 -4.02
C GLY A 134 10.91 6.60 -3.75
N GLU A 135 10.57 7.89 -3.73
CA GLU A 135 11.45 8.97 -3.31
C GLU A 135 11.29 9.17 -1.78
N PRO A 136 12.38 9.13 -0.97
CA PRO A 136 12.27 9.48 0.44
C PRO A 136 11.81 10.93 0.63
N LEU A 137 10.81 11.12 1.48
CA LEU A 137 10.26 12.44 1.81
C LEU A 137 10.49 12.76 3.30
N PRO A 138 10.62 14.04 3.67
CA PRO A 138 10.83 14.44 5.06
C PRO A 138 9.59 14.23 5.94
N ASP A 139 8.39 14.30 5.33
CA ASP A 139 7.10 14.14 6.01
C ASP A 139 6.02 13.73 4.99
N ARG A 140 4.82 13.41 5.48
CA ARG A 140 3.69 12.98 4.64
C ARG A 140 3.02 14.10 3.84
N THR A 141 3.31 15.36 4.14
CA THR A 141 2.70 16.54 3.49
C THR A 141 3.56 17.13 2.40
N THR A 142 4.83 16.76 2.35
CA THR A 142 5.75 17.16 1.27
C THR A 142 5.35 16.45 -0.02
N PRO A 143 5.00 17.19 -1.09
CA PRO A 143 4.65 16.57 -2.36
C PRO A 143 5.90 15.93 -3.01
N PRO A 144 5.75 14.78 -3.68
CA PRO A 144 6.84 14.19 -4.44
C PRO A 144 7.35 15.11 -5.54
N THR A 145 8.64 14.97 -5.86
CA THR A 145 9.25 15.64 -7.00
C THR A 145 8.65 15.11 -8.30
N VAL A 146 8.33 16.00 -9.24
CA VAL A 146 7.95 15.57 -10.60
C VAL A 146 9.19 15.02 -11.31
N PRO A 147 9.26 13.72 -11.61
CA PRO A 147 10.46 13.12 -12.19
C PRO A 147 10.69 13.62 -13.64
N SER A 148 11.95 13.75 -14.04
CA SER A 148 12.28 13.93 -15.45
C SER A 148 11.89 12.71 -16.30
N PRO A 149 11.77 12.84 -17.64
CA PRO A 149 11.49 11.69 -18.51
C PRO A 149 12.50 10.55 -18.36
N GLU A 150 13.78 10.87 -18.16
CA GLU A 150 14.85 9.90 -17.95
C GLU A 150 14.65 9.15 -16.61
N ARG A 151 14.32 9.90 -15.55
CA ARG A 151 14.03 9.31 -14.23
C ARG A 151 12.79 8.44 -14.26
N LEU A 152 11.74 8.82 -14.99
CA LEU A 152 10.55 7.99 -15.19
C LEU A 152 10.88 6.66 -15.89
N ALA A 153 11.73 6.70 -16.91
CA ALA A 153 12.19 5.49 -17.60
C ALA A 153 12.99 4.57 -16.68
N GLU A 154 13.88 5.13 -15.86
CA GLU A 154 14.65 4.41 -14.85
C GLU A 154 13.72 3.76 -13.80
N LEU A 155 12.80 4.53 -13.21
CA LEU A 155 11.82 4.04 -12.23
C LEU A 155 10.97 2.91 -12.82
N ARG A 156 10.50 3.06 -14.05
CA ARG A 156 9.77 2.02 -14.76
C ARG A 156 10.59 0.74 -14.88
N ASN A 157 11.86 0.84 -15.22
CA ASN A 157 12.75 -0.31 -15.31
C ASN A 157 12.95 -0.97 -13.94
N ILE A 158 13.20 -0.19 -12.88
CA ILE A 158 13.31 -0.68 -11.51
C ILE A 158 12.04 -1.45 -11.11
N ILE A 159 10.87 -0.86 -11.34
CA ILE A 159 9.57 -1.44 -11.02
C ILE A 159 9.38 -2.78 -11.76
N LEU A 160 9.54 -2.79 -13.08
CA LEU A 160 9.30 -3.99 -13.90
C LEU A 160 10.30 -5.13 -13.59
N THR A 161 11.57 -4.78 -13.37
CA THR A 161 12.62 -5.78 -13.08
C THR A 161 12.43 -6.41 -11.69
N ASN A 162 11.88 -5.70 -10.74
CA ASN A 162 11.76 -6.16 -9.36
C ASN A 162 10.35 -6.63 -8.96
N ALA A 163 9.33 -6.41 -9.78
CA ALA A 163 7.94 -6.74 -9.43
C ALA A 163 7.76 -8.18 -8.92
N ALA A 164 8.32 -9.16 -9.63
CA ALA A 164 8.22 -10.57 -9.25
C ALA A 164 8.88 -10.88 -7.89
N ARG A 165 10.00 -10.21 -7.55
CA ARG A 165 10.65 -10.33 -6.24
C ARG A 165 9.73 -9.88 -5.11
N PHE A 166 8.88 -8.90 -5.38
CA PHE A 166 7.88 -8.37 -4.45
C PHE A 166 6.49 -8.95 -4.71
N ARG A 167 6.42 -10.14 -5.32
CA ARG A 167 5.20 -10.92 -5.47
C ARG A 167 4.11 -10.19 -6.27
N SER A 168 4.52 -9.28 -7.17
CA SER A 168 3.64 -8.44 -7.98
C SER A 168 3.89 -8.62 -9.47
N GLU A 169 2.86 -8.40 -10.28
CA GLU A 169 2.90 -8.44 -11.73
C GLU A 169 2.09 -7.27 -12.30
N PHE A 170 2.69 -6.50 -13.18
CA PHE A 170 2.00 -5.45 -13.93
C PHE A 170 1.38 -6.04 -15.19
N LEU A 171 0.13 -5.67 -15.44
CA LEU A 171 -0.66 -6.19 -16.53
C LEU A 171 -0.77 -5.15 -17.66
N PRO A 172 -0.90 -5.59 -18.93
CA PRO A 172 -1.17 -4.66 -20.02
C PRO A 172 -2.52 -3.95 -19.80
N PRO A 173 -2.67 -2.70 -20.25
CA PRO A 173 -3.96 -2.05 -20.28
C PRO A 173 -4.96 -2.89 -21.06
N LYS A 174 -6.19 -3.06 -20.54
CA LYS A 174 -7.25 -3.75 -21.30
C LYS A 174 -7.61 -2.91 -22.53
N GLY A 175 -7.61 -3.52 -23.69
CA GLY A 175 -8.08 -2.90 -24.94
C GLY A 175 -7.01 -2.37 -25.89
N GLN A 176 -5.76 -2.86 -25.78
CA GLN A 176 -4.76 -2.71 -26.88
C GLN A 176 -4.52 -4.04 -27.56
#